data_20a45a741e2a1a4b15b5c0af137f1cd2
#
_entry.id   20a45a741e2a1a4b15b5c0af137f1cd2
#
_cell.length_a   1.000
_cell.length_b   1.000
_cell.length_c   1.000
_cell.angle_alpha   90.00
_cell.angle_beta   90.00
_cell.angle_gamma   90.00
#
_symmetry.space_group_name_H-M   'P 1'
#
loop_
_entity.id
_entity.type
_entity.pdbx_description
1 polymer ?
#
loop_
_entity_poly.entity_id
_entity_poly.type
_entity_poly.pdbx_seq_one_letter_code
_entity_poly.pdbx_strand_id
1 'polypeptide(L)'
;MTIGMIISGHQQTTACTGITLNAGDNARIVARTIEWGGSELNSRYVIVPRGYTQRSYIPGYTLDGMSFTAKYGYVGLSVEQKEFVVEGLNETGLSAGLFYFPGYGQYEEYDASLKDSSITDFQLVSYLLGSCSTTDEVKEAVKKVHVIAIDPRSSTVHWRFADASGRQIVLEIVNGEARFYDNKLGVLTNSPGFEWQMTNLNNYVNLYSGTAEAHKFGDVQLASFGAGSGFLGIPGDVTPPSRFVRAAFFQTTAPKQATAAGTVRQAFQILNNFDIPVGIEFPAGEVHADIPSATQWTTATDMTNKVIYYRTMYDSSIRSIDLNKIDFTKCKYFNAPLDKTKEQPFIPVKTR
;
A
#
# COMPACT_ATOMS: atom_id res chain seq x y z
N MET A 1 -25.01 4.39 16.37
CA MET A 1 -23.95 3.57 16.97
C MET A 1 -22.68 4.40 16.86
N THR A 2 -22.26 5.03 17.94
CA THR A 2 -21.12 5.98 17.95
C THR A 2 -19.85 5.16 17.93
N ILE A 3 -19.16 5.13 16.79
CA ILE A 3 -17.83 4.51 16.70
C ILE A 3 -16.86 5.50 17.37
N GLY A 4 -16.65 5.32 18.67
CA GLY A 4 -15.62 6.04 19.40
C GLY A 4 -14.26 5.44 19.06
N MET A 5 -13.53 6.04 18.13
CA MET A 5 -12.10 5.84 18.02
C MET A 5 -11.47 6.38 19.30
N ILE A 6 -11.10 5.50 20.23
CA ILE A 6 -10.37 5.89 21.45
C ILE A 6 -8.96 6.26 21.02
N ILE A 7 -8.73 7.56 20.86
CA ILE A 7 -7.37 8.10 20.71
C ILE A 7 -6.75 8.10 22.10
N SER A 8 -6.19 6.98 22.52
CA SER A 8 -5.20 6.97 23.58
C SER A 8 -3.92 7.62 23.01
N GLY A 9 -3.26 8.49 23.76
CA GLY A 9 -2.09 9.26 23.34
C GLY A 9 -0.81 8.43 23.14
N HIS A 10 -0.95 7.20 22.65
CA HIS A 10 0.13 6.35 22.21
C HIS A 10 0.31 6.57 20.71
N GLN A 11 1.54 6.72 20.25
CA GLN A 11 1.85 6.73 18.82
C GLN A 11 1.29 5.44 18.22
N GLN A 12 0.24 5.57 17.41
CA GLN A 12 -0.27 4.43 16.65
C GLN A 12 0.84 4.01 15.69
N THR A 13 1.35 2.81 15.90
CA THR A 13 2.32 2.20 15.00
C THR A 13 1.57 1.75 13.75
N THR A 14 1.69 2.51 12.70
CA THR A 14 1.12 2.18 11.39
C THR A 14 2.22 2.24 10.36
N ALA A 15 2.36 1.16 9.65
CA ALA A 15 3.40 0.99 8.65
C ALA A 15 2.80 0.50 7.34
N CYS A 16 3.43 0.82 6.24
CA CYS A 16 3.10 0.32 4.91
C CYS A 16 4.37 0.24 4.10
N THR A 17 4.54 -0.81 3.31
CA THR A 17 5.69 -0.93 2.41
C THR A 17 5.21 -1.31 1.02
N GLY A 18 5.43 -0.43 0.03
CA GLY A 18 5.11 -0.66 -1.37
C GLY A 18 6.36 -0.88 -2.21
N ILE A 19 6.31 -1.85 -3.12
CA ILE A 19 7.36 -2.19 -4.08
C ILE A 19 6.77 -2.34 -5.49
N THR A 20 7.65 -2.39 -6.48
CA THR A 20 7.27 -2.61 -7.87
C THR A 20 8.26 -3.53 -8.56
N LEU A 21 7.75 -4.51 -9.29
CA LEU A 21 8.53 -5.46 -10.06
C LEU A 21 8.03 -5.54 -11.51
N ASN A 22 8.97 -5.81 -12.43
CA ASN A 22 8.68 -6.00 -13.84
C ASN A 22 9.08 -7.41 -14.27
N ALA A 23 8.14 -8.14 -14.84
CA ALA A 23 8.37 -9.49 -15.36
C ALA A 23 9.06 -9.49 -16.75
N GLY A 24 9.63 -10.62 -17.12
CA GLY A 24 10.24 -10.85 -18.45
C GLY A 24 9.24 -10.82 -19.58
N ASP A 25 8.00 -11.24 -19.33
CA ASP A 25 6.84 -11.16 -20.23
C ASP A 25 6.15 -9.79 -20.25
N ASN A 26 6.82 -8.75 -19.75
CA ASN A 26 6.36 -7.36 -19.65
C ASN A 26 5.22 -7.10 -18.66
N ALA A 27 4.82 -8.06 -17.84
CA ALA A 27 3.86 -7.80 -16.77
C ALA A 27 4.42 -6.82 -15.75
N ARG A 28 3.55 -5.91 -15.28
CA ARG A 28 3.85 -4.87 -14.31
C ARG A 28 3.15 -5.18 -13.01
N ILE A 29 3.92 -5.41 -11.95
CA ILE A 29 3.43 -5.82 -10.66
C ILE A 29 3.73 -4.73 -9.63
N VAL A 30 2.69 -4.20 -8.98
CA VAL A 30 2.84 -3.40 -7.77
C VAL A 30 2.43 -4.26 -6.59
N ALA A 31 3.13 -4.15 -5.48
CA ALA A 31 2.83 -4.96 -4.30
C ALA A 31 3.03 -4.16 -3.03
N ARG A 32 2.31 -4.51 -1.96
CA ARG A 32 2.44 -3.83 -0.67
C ARG A 32 2.05 -4.69 0.51
N THR A 33 2.55 -4.30 1.68
CA THR A 33 2.00 -4.68 2.99
C THR A 33 1.14 -3.56 3.55
N ILE A 34 0.20 -3.87 4.42
CA ILE A 34 -0.50 -2.92 5.28
C ILE A 34 -0.35 -3.36 6.73
N GLU A 35 0.17 -2.48 7.52
CA GLU A 35 0.34 -2.68 8.95
C GLU A 35 -0.53 -1.67 9.71
N TRP A 36 -1.18 -2.18 10.75
CA TRP A 36 -2.02 -1.37 11.61
C TRP A 36 -1.97 -1.90 13.03
N GLY A 37 -1.99 -0.98 14.01
CA GLY A 37 -1.98 -1.31 15.43
C GLY A 37 -3.19 -0.78 16.17
N GLY A 38 -3.57 -1.45 17.25
CA GLY A 38 -4.65 -1.07 18.15
C GLY A 38 -6.04 -1.52 17.72
N SER A 39 -6.25 -1.98 16.48
CA SER A 39 -7.52 -2.56 16.01
C SER A 39 -7.33 -3.45 14.79
N GLU A 40 -8.29 -4.32 14.54
CA GLU A 40 -8.42 -5.02 13.30
C GLU A 40 -9.06 -4.12 12.26
N LEU A 41 -8.49 -4.07 11.04
CA LEU A 41 -8.99 -3.22 9.96
C LEU A 41 -10.32 -3.69 9.34
N ASN A 42 -10.88 -4.81 9.76
CA ASN A 42 -12.11 -5.38 9.21
C ASN A 42 -12.12 -5.43 7.68
N SER A 43 -10.97 -5.79 7.11
CA SER A 43 -10.68 -5.64 5.69
C SER A 43 -11.57 -6.53 4.82
N ARG A 44 -12.01 -5.96 3.71
CA ARG A 44 -12.87 -6.62 2.72
C ARG A 44 -12.46 -6.25 1.31
N TYR A 45 -12.88 -7.03 0.33
CA TYR A 45 -12.81 -6.59 -1.05
C TYR A 45 -14.16 -6.05 -1.50
N VAL A 46 -14.12 -5.07 -2.40
CA VAL A 46 -15.31 -4.50 -3.05
C VAL A 46 -15.18 -4.63 -4.55
N ILE A 47 -16.29 -4.92 -5.23
CA ILE A 47 -16.41 -4.91 -6.68
C ILE A 47 -17.37 -3.78 -7.03
N VAL A 48 -16.87 -2.80 -7.77
CA VAL A 48 -17.63 -1.59 -8.13
C VAL A 48 -17.89 -1.59 -9.63
N PRO A 49 -19.15 -1.70 -10.08
CA PRO A 49 -19.49 -1.69 -11.50
C PRO A 49 -19.39 -0.30 -12.12
N ARG A 50 -19.30 -0.24 -13.43
CA ARG A 50 -19.51 1.01 -14.18
C ARG A 50 -20.88 1.61 -13.86
N GLY A 51 -20.95 2.93 -13.79
CA GLY A 51 -22.20 3.64 -13.50
C GLY A 51 -22.60 3.65 -12.02
N TYR A 52 -21.82 3.02 -11.14
CA TYR A 52 -22.09 3.07 -9.70
C TYR A 52 -21.74 4.45 -9.14
N THR A 53 -22.72 5.09 -8.52
CA THR A 53 -22.57 6.41 -7.90
C THR A 53 -22.27 6.27 -6.43
N GLN A 54 -21.27 6.98 -5.95
CA GLN A 54 -20.87 7.09 -4.57
C GLN A 54 -20.95 8.55 -4.12
N ARG A 55 -21.07 8.75 -2.83
CA ARG A 55 -20.96 10.07 -2.21
C ARG A 55 -19.87 10.06 -1.16
N SER A 56 -19.08 11.13 -1.12
CA SER A 56 -18.04 11.26 -0.12
C SER A 56 -18.64 11.58 1.24
N TYR A 57 -17.99 11.11 2.28
CA TYR A 57 -18.18 11.61 3.63
C TYR A 57 -17.61 13.03 3.75
N ILE A 58 -18.12 13.77 4.71
CA ILE A 58 -17.54 15.02 5.22
C ILE A 58 -17.22 14.82 6.71
N PRO A 59 -16.48 15.74 7.36
CA PRO A 59 -16.21 15.64 8.78
C PRO A 59 -17.46 15.38 9.62
N GLY A 60 -17.35 14.47 10.60
CA GLY A 60 -18.50 13.97 11.36
C GLY A 60 -19.18 12.75 10.75
N TYR A 61 -18.57 12.12 9.74
CA TYR A 61 -19.06 10.87 9.10
C TYR A 61 -20.43 10.99 8.44
N THR A 62 -20.73 12.16 7.90
CA THR A 62 -21.96 12.40 7.13
C THR A 62 -21.69 12.24 5.63
N LEU A 63 -22.53 11.46 4.93
CA LEU A 63 -22.47 11.29 3.47
C LEU A 63 -23.06 12.50 2.75
N ASP A 64 -22.38 13.64 2.73
CA ASP A 64 -22.85 14.90 2.10
C ASP A 64 -21.75 15.64 1.34
N GLY A 65 -20.64 14.98 1.04
CA GLY A 65 -19.57 15.50 0.22
C GLY A 65 -19.79 15.30 -1.29
N MET A 66 -18.72 15.34 -2.06
CA MET A 66 -18.75 15.15 -3.51
C MET A 66 -19.44 13.86 -3.93
N SER A 67 -20.32 13.94 -4.92
CA SER A 67 -20.90 12.78 -5.59
C SER A 67 -20.07 12.44 -6.84
N PHE A 68 -19.71 11.15 -6.99
CA PHE A 68 -18.94 10.70 -8.15
C PHE A 68 -19.42 9.35 -8.65
N THR A 69 -19.39 9.18 -9.98
CA THR A 69 -19.89 7.98 -10.65
C THR A 69 -18.74 7.27 -11.34
N ALA A 70 -18.61 5.97 -11.13
CA ALA A 70 -17.57 5.16 -11.73
C ALA A 70 -17.75 5.04 -13.25
N LYS A 71 -16.85 5.64 -14.01
CA LYS A 71 -16.69 5.45 -15.46
C LYS A 71 -16.08 4.08 -15.75
N TYR A 72 -15.11 3.67 -14.92
CA TYR A 72 -14.44 2.38 -14.99
C TYR A 72 -14.84 1.52 -13.81
N GLY A 73 -15.09 0.23 -14.07
CA GLY A 73 -15.26 -0.75 -13.01
C GLY A 73 -13.92 -1.06 -12.34
N TYR A 74 -13.96 -1.34 -11.05
CA TYR A 74 -12.76 -1.66 -10.29
C TYR A 74 -13.02 -2.66 -9.17
N VAL A 75 -11.94 -3.27 -8.72
CA VAL A 75 -11.87 -4.05 -7.48
C VAL A 75 -10.99 -3.29 -6.50
N GLY A 76 -11.49 -3.10 -5.28
CA GLY A 76 -10.75 -2.44 -4.20
C GLY A 76 -10.64 -3.33 -2.97
N LEU A 77 -9.60 -3.13 -2.17
CA LEU A 77 -9.50 -3.61 -0.82
C LEU A 77 -9.80 -2.44 0.11
N SER A 78 -10.84 -2.57 0.92
CA SER A 78 -11.30 -1.55 1.86
C SER A 78 -11.02 -1.94 3.29
N VAL A 79 -10.92 -0.93 4.14
CA VAL A 79 -10.68 -1.07 5.58
C VAL A 79 -11.79 -0.39 6.34
N GLU A 80 -12.15 -0.90 7.52
CA GLU A 80 -13.20 -0.41 8.42
C GLU A 80 -14.58 -0.35 7.75
N GLN A 81 -14.72 0.41 6.69
CA GLN A 81 -15.95 0.57 5.92
C GLN A 81 -15.73 0.19 4.46
N LYS A 82 -16.78 -0.29 3.81
CA LYS A 82 -16.73 -0.70 2.39
C LYS A 82 -16.41 0.46 1.43
N GLU A 83 -16.64 1.70 1.84
CA GLU A 83 -16.34 2.91 1.08
C GLU A 83 -14.87 3.32 1.16
N PHE A 84 -14.13 2.86 2.17
CA PHE A 84 -12.73 3.25 2.42
C PHE A 84 -11.77 2.31 1.71
N VAL A 85 -11.68 2.46 0.40
CA VAL A 85 -10.76 1.67 -0.42
C VAL A 85 -9.35 2.21 -0.28
N VAL A 86 -8.44 1.38 0.19
CA VAL A 86 -7.03 1.75 0.46
C VAL A 86 -6.04 1.12 -0.51
N GLU A 87 -6.47 0.16 -1.31
CA GLU A 87 -5.70 -0.45 -2.42
C GLU A 87 -6.68 -0.94 -3.47
N GLY A 88 -6.33 -0.86 -4.76
CA GLY A 88 -7.20 -1.40 -5.80
C GLY A 88 -6.63 -1.33 -7.20
N LEU A 89 -7.40 -1.91 -8.12
CA LEU A 89 -7.11 -2.01 -9.54
C LEU A 89 -8.41 -1.82 -10.33
N ASN A 90 -8.37 -0.99 -11.36
CA ASN A 90 -9.50 -0.87 -12.27
C ASN A 90 -9.30 -1.70 -13.57
N GLU A 91 -10.36 -1.80 -14.34
CA GLU A 91 -10.40 -2.57 -15.58
C GLU A 91 -9.48 -2.06 -16.70
N THR A 92 -8.90 -0.85 -16.56
CA THR A 92 -7.92 -0.30 -17.51
C THR A 92 -6.48 -0.63 -17.11
N GLY A 93 -6.26 -1.15 -15.89
CA GLY A 93 -4.94 -1.45 -15.35
C GLY A 93 -4.34 -0.32 -14.52
N LEU A 94 -5.13 0.70 -14.14
CA LEU A 94 -4.71 1.68 -13.13
C LEU A 94 -4.82 1.06 -11.74
N SER A 95 -3.73 1.07 -11.00
CA SER A 95 -3.64 0.70 -9.58
C SER A 95 -3.47 1.95 -8.72
N ALA A 96 -4.14 1.98 -7.59
CA ALA A 96 -4.05 3.04 -6.60
C ALA A 96 -3.93 2.46 -5.20
N GLY A 97 -3.09 3.07 -4.36
CA GLY A 97 -2.88 2.65 -2.98
C GLY A 97 -2.69 3.84 -2.05
N LEU A 98 -3.25 3.74 -0.85
CA LEU A 98 -3.16 4.72 0.22
C LEU A 98 -2.16 4.23 1.26
N PHE A 99 -1.31 5.13 1.77
CA PHE A 99 -0.28 4.85 2.77
C PHE A 99 -0.35 5.90 3.88
N TYR A 100 -0.17 5.50 5.11
CA TYR A 100 -0.18 6.39 6.27
C TYR A 100 0.99 7.38 6.24
N PHE A 101 0.70 8.68 6.51
CA PHE A 101 1.67 9.77 6.34
C PHE A 101 1.62 10.76 7.51
N PRO A 102 1.86 10.29 8.75
CA PRO A 102 1.72 11.11 9.95
C PRO A 102 2.79 12.20 10.05
N GLY A 103 2.39 13.36 10.53
CA GLY A 103 3.28 14.46 10.91
C GLY A 103 3.90 15.24 9.75
N TYR A 104 3.63 14.88 8.51
CA TYR A 104 4.16 15.56 7.30
C TYR A 104 3.06 16.04 6.36
N GLY A 105 1.96 15.30 6.23
CA GLY A 105 0.82 15.73 5.43
C GLY A 105 0.00 16.79 6.17
N GLN A 106 -0.62 17.68 5.39
CA GLN A 106 -1.58 18.64 5.90
C GLN A 106 -2.55 18.96 4.77
N TYR A 107 -3.82 18.59 4.95
CA TYR A 107 -4.91 18.96 4.05
C TYR A 107 -5.40 20.37 4.36
N GLU A 108 -6.15 20.95 3.43
CA GLU A 108 -6.95 22.14 3.73
C GLU A 108 -8.06 21.78 4.73
N GLU A 109 -8.48 22.78 5.51
CA GLU A 109 -9.64 22.61 6.38
C GLU A 109 -10.92 22.45 5.55
N TYR A 110 -11.86 21.69 6.07
CA TYR A 110 -13.17 21.54 5.44
C TYR A 110 -13.91 22.88 5.38
N ASP A 111 -14.32 23.27 4.18
CA ASP A 111 -15.18 24.40 3.91
C ASP A 111 -16.54 23.89 3.37
N ALA A 112 -17.61 24.20 4.09
CA ALA A 112 -18.96 23.79 3.70
C ALA A 112 -19.42 24.37 2.35
N SER A 113 -18.84 25.50 1.91
CA SER A 113 -19.10 26.08 0.58
C SER A 113 -18.52 25.26 -0.56
N LEU A 114 -17.49 24.42 -0.27
CA LEU A 114 -16.82 23.53 -1.21
C LEU A 114 -17.29 22.07 -1.09
N LYS A 115 -18.36 21.79 -0.33
CA LYS A 115 -18.79 20.42 -0.03
C LYS A 115 -18.99 19.55 -1.26
N ASP A 116 -19.52 20.09 -2.34
CA ASP A 116 -19.81 19.35 -3.57
C ASP A 116 -18.56 18.97 -4.38
N SER A 117 -17.41 19.55 -4.05
CA SER A 117 -16.07 19.16 -4.56
C SER A 117 -15.20 18.50 -3.47
N SER A 118 -15.69 18.40 -2.22
CA SER A 118 -14.91 17.84 -1.11
C SER A 118 -14.98 16.32 -1.10
N ILE A 119 -13.82 15.70 -1.03
CA ILE A 119 -13.65 14.25 -0.93
C ILE A 119 -12.73 13.90 0.23
N THR A 120 -13.12 12.90 1.03
CA THR A 120 -12.23 12.45 2.10
C THR A 120 -11.04 11.68 1.55
N ASP A 121 -9.94 11.79 2.26
CA ASP A 121 -8.68 11.10 2.00
C ASP A 121 -8.85 9.58 1.79
N PHE A 122 -9.70 8.92 2.57
CA PHE A 122 -10.01 7.49 2.44
C PHE A 122 -10.89 7.12 1.23
N GLN A 123 -11.51 8.10 0.56
CA GLN A 123 -12.32 7.84 -0.64
C GLN A 123 -11.65 8.31 -1.93
N LEU A 124 -10.50 9.00 -1.85
CA LEU A 124 -9.78 9.47 -3.02
C LEU A 124 -9.37 8.31 -3.96
N VAL A 125 -8.95 7.17 -3.40
CA VAL A 125 -8.63 5.96 -4.18
C VAL A 125 -9.84 5.47 -4.98
N SER A 126 -11.03 5.40 -4.36
CA SER A 126 -12.28 5.00 -5.02
C SER A 126 -12.65 5.91 -6.18
N TYR A 127 -12.54 7.23 -5.97
CA TYR A 127 -12.81 8.23 -7.00
C TYR A 127 -11.87 8.08 -8.19
N LEU A 128 -10.57 7.98 -7.94
CA LEU A 128 -9.57 7.95 -9.00
C LEU A 128 -9.56 6.62 -9.76
N LEU A 129 -9.77 5.48 -9.09
CA LEU A 129 -9.96 4.19 -9.77
C LEU A 129 -11.21 4.20 -10.66
N GLY A 130 -12.30 4.81 -10.20
CA GLY A 130 -13.54 4.92 -10.96
C GLY A 130 -13.45 5.90 -12.13
N SER A 131 -12.58 6.90 -12.10
CA SER A 131 -12.58 8.02 -13.03
C SER A 131 -11.43 8.04 -14.02
N CYS A 132 -10.28 7.45 -13.68
CA CYS A 132 -9.02 7.60 -14.41
C CYS A 132 -8.52 6.27 -14.97
N SER A 133 -7.77 6.33 -16.07
CA SER A 133 -7.07 5.20 -16.70
C SER A 133 -5.55 5.34 -16.68
N THR A 134 -5.05 6.54 -16.48
CA THR A 134 -3.62 6.86 -16.49
C THR A 134 -3.22 7.75 -15.32
N THR A 135 -1.93 7.76 -15.01
CA THR A 135 -1.36 8.64 -13.98
C THR A 135 -1.48 10.13 -14.32
N ASP A 136 -1.52 10.50 -15.61
CA ASP A 136 -1.76 11.89 -16.03
C ASP A 136 -3.22 12.30 -15.78
N GLU A 137 -4.18 11.43 -16.08
CA GLU A 137 -5.59 11.66 -15.73
C GLU A 137 -5.78 11.82 -14.21
N VAL A 138 -5.04 11.05 -13.39
CA VAL A 138 -5.03 11.21 -11.93
C VAL A 138 -4.59 12.61 -11.53
N LYS A 139 -3.48 13.12 -12.08
CA LYS A 139 -3.01 14.48 -11.79
C LYS A 139 -4.07 15.54 -12.11
N GLU A 140 -4.75 15.41 -13.25
CA GLU A 140 -5.80 16.35 -13.63
C GLU A 140 -7.10 16.19 -12.81
N ALA A 141 -7.42 14.99 -12.36
CA ALA A 141 -8.60 14.74 -11.53
C ALA A 141 -8.42 15.30 -10.12
N VAL A 142 -7.24 15.16 -9.53
CA VAL A 142 -6.94 15.68 -8.18
C VAL A 142 -7.03 17.21 -8.12
N LYS A 143 -6.68 17.93 -9.18
CA LYS A 143 -6.81 19.40 -9.25
C LYS A 143 -8.27 19.90 -9.14
N LYS A 144 -9.24 19.02 -9.34
CA LYS A 144 -10.68 19.36 -9.37
C LYS A 144 -11.39 19.08 -8.08
N VAL A 145 -10.71 18.50 -7.10
CA VAL A 145 -11.30 18.08 -5.83
C VAL A 145 -10.60 18.73 -4.65
N HIS A 146 -11.36 18.97 -3.61
CA HIS A 146 -10.89 19.44 -2.32
C HIS A 146 -10.74 18.23 -1.40
N VAL A 147 -9.50 17.78 -1.20
CA VAL A 147 -9.20 16.62 -0.34
C VAL A 147 -9.20 17.06 1.12
N ILE A 148 -10.00 16.39 1.93
CA ILE A 148 -10.19 16.72 3.35
C ILE A 148 -9.96 15.48 4.22
N ALA A 149 -9.58 15.70 5.49
CA ALA A 149 -9.59 14.63 6.48
C ALA A 149 -11.03 14.25 6.85
N ILE A 150 -11.33 12.96 6.97
CA ILE A 150 -12.64 12.52 7.48
C ILE A 150 -12.80 12.88 8.96
N ASP A 151 -11.73 12.79 9.72
CA ASP A 151 -11.63 13.25 11.10
C ASP A 151 -10.39 14.14 11.23
N PRO A 152 -10.54 15.44 11.55
CA PRO A 152 -9.41 16.36 11.69
C PRO A 152 -8.39 15.94 12.75
N ARG A 153 -8.75 15.01 13.65
CA ARG A 153 -7.85 14.45 14.67
C ARG A 153 -7.04 13.26 14.16
N SER A 154 -7.42 12.69 13.01
CA SER A 154 -6.68 11.59 12.40
C SER A 154 -5.43 12.10 11.70
N SER A 155 -4.42 11.24 11.58
CA SER A 155 -3.25 11.55 10.79
C SER A 155 -3.55 11.47 9.30
N THR A 156 -2.76 12.17 8.51
CA THR A 156 -2.88 12.21 7.05
C THR A 156 -2.37 10.93 6.39
N VAL A 157 -2.68 10.80 5.11
CA VAL A 157 -2.18 9.74 4.24
C VAL A 157 -1.56 10.35 2.98
N HIS A 158 -0.77 9.54 2.25
CA HIS A 158 -0.31 9.85 0.90
C HIS A 158 -0.59 8.66 -0.01
N TRP A 159 -0.45 8.83 -1.32
CA TRP A 159 -0.95 7.85 -2.27
C TRP A 159 0.09 7.50 -3.33
N ARG A 160 0.06 6.23 -3.75
CA ARG A 160 0.73 5.73 -4.95
C ARG A 160 -0.32 5.48 -6.03
N PHE A 161 -0.02 5.94 -7.25
CA PHE A 161 -0.77 5.55 -8.45
C PHE A 161 0.21 4.97 -9.47
N ALA A 162 -0.20 3.89 -10.12
CA ALA A 162 0.57 3.24 -11.17
C ALA A 162 -0.36 2.78 -12.29
N ASP A 163 0.02 2.98 -13.53
CA ASP A 163 -0.79 2.57 -14.69
C ASP A 163 -0.14 1.44 -15.50
N ALA A 164 -0.90 0.89 -16.45
CA ALA A 164 -0.48 -0.25 -17.27
C ALA A 164 0.78 0.04 -18.12
N SER A 165 1.14 1.32 -18.35
CA SER A 165 2.41 1.67 -19.02
C SER A 165 3.64 1.42 -18.15
N GLY A 166 3.42 1.25 -16.82
CA GLY A 166 4.46 1.15 -15.81
C GLY A 166 4.88 2.47 -15.21
N ARG A 167 4.22 3.58 -15.60
CA ARG A 167 4.46 4.87 -14.98
C ARG A 167 3.84 4.90 -13.59
N GLN A 168 4.56 5.51 -12.65
CA GLN A 168 4.11 5.64 -11.26
C GLN A 168 4.32 7.04 -10.74
N ILE A 169 3.38 7.48 -9.91
CA ILE A 169 3.44 8.75 -9.20
C ILE A 169 3.10 8.57 -7.73
N VAL A 170 3.68 9.42 -6.90
CA VAL A 170 3.29 9.61 -5.51
C VAL A 170 2.58 10.96 -5.41
N LEU A 171 1.47 11.00 -4.69
CA LEU A 171 0.77 12.23 -4.30
C LEU A 171 0.94 12.43 -2.81
N GLU A 172 1.45 13.58 -2.43
CA GLU A 172 1.48 14.09 -1.06
C GLU A 172 0.75 15.43 -1.01
N ILE A 173 -0.06 15.65 0.02
CA ILE A 173 -0.70 16.95 0.28
C ILE A 173 -0.01 17.55 1.49
N VAL A 174 0.72 18.65 1.27
CA VAL A 174 1.55 19.31 2.28
C VAL A 174 1.23 20.80 2.27
N ASN A 175 0.85 21.35 3.41
CA ASN A 175 0.37 22.74 3.55
C ASN A 175 -0.82 23.06 2.61
N GLY A 176 -1.76 22.12 2.45
CA GLY A 176 -2.91 22.24 1.56
C GLY A 176 -2.60 22.05 0.06
N GLU A 177 -1.34 21.92 -0.33
CA GLU A 177 -0.92 21.80 -1.73
C GLU A 177 -0.71 20.33 -2.14
N ALA A 178 -1.31 19.92 -3.25
CA ALA A 178 -1.08 18.62 -3.86
C ALA A 178 0.27 18.62 -4.61
N ARG A 179 1.20 17.77 -4.16
CA ARG A 179 2.52 17.58 -4.76
C ARG A 179 2.62 16.20 -5.38
N PHE A 180 3.02 16.18 -6.64
CA PHE A 180 3.20 14.93 -7.38
C PHE A 180 4.67 14.68 -7.65
N TYR A 181 5.10 13.46 -7.35
CA TYR A 181 6.46 12.98 -7.62
C TYR A 181 6.40 11.81 -8.60
N ASP A 182 7.22 11.85 -9.66
CA ASP A 182 7.41 10.68 -10.52
C ASP A 182 8.22 9.62 -9.77
N ASN A 183 7.60 8.49 -9.45
CA ASN A 183 8.23 7.41 -8.69
C ASN A 183 8.94 6.42 -9.60
N LYS A 184 10.13 6.80 -10.08
CA LYS A 184 10.96 5.95 -10.95
C LYS A 184 11.52 4.71 -10.23
N LEU A 185 11.68 4.80 -8.91
CA LEU A 185 12.15 3.68 -8.10
C LEU A 185 11.07 2.64 -7.85
N GLY A 186 9.80 3.07 -7.72
CA GLY A 186 8.68 2.17 -7.46
C GLY A 186 8.52 1.75 -6.00
N VAL A 187 9.15 2.44 -5.05
CA VAL A 187 9.01 2.21 -3.61
C VAL A 187 8.22 3.33 -2.97
N LEU A 188 7.37 2.99 -2.00
CA LEU A 188 6.74 3.94 -1.09
C LEU A 188 6.58 3.28 0.28
N THR A 189 6.84 4.04 1.34
CA THR A 189 6.57 3.62 2.72
C THR A 189 5.66 4.65 3.40
N ASN A 190 6.13 5.28 4.46
CA ASN A 190 5.39 6.28 5.22
C ASN A 190 6.25 7.54 5.37
N SER A 191 6.05 8.28 6.48
CA SER A 191 6.86 9.47 6.82
C SER A 191 8.36 9.12 7.00
N PRO A 192 9.27 10.04 6.67
CA PRO A 192 9.09 11.36 6.07
C PRO A 192 8.62 11.31 4.60
N GLY A 193 8.41 12.51 3.99
CA GLY A 193 7.97 12.64 2.61
C GLY A 193 8.86 11.94 1.58
N PHE A 194 8.29 11.66 0.41
CA PHE A 194 8.92 10.85 -0.64
C PHE A 194 10.27 11.43 -1.10
N GLU A 195 10.38 12.74 -1.28
CA GLU A 195 11.62 13.39 -1.69
C GLU A 195 12.75 13.21 -0.65
N TRP A 196 12.41 13.30 0.64
CA TRP A 196 13.37 13.02 1.70
C TRP A 196 13.83 11.55 1.67
N GLN A 197 12.91 10.61 1.48
CA GLN A 197 13.25 9.18 1.38
C GLN A 197 14.21 8.91 0.22
N MET A 198 13.97 9.53 -0.93
CA MET A 198 14.87 9.44 -2.10
C MET A 198 16.26 10.04 -1.81
N THR A 199 16.30 11.18 -1.10
CA THR A 199 17.56 11.80 -0.69
C THR A 199 18.34 10.93 0.30
N ASN A 200 17.65 10.31 1.25
CA ASN A 200 18.25 9.43 2.25
C ASN A 200 18.93 8.19 1.64
N LEU A 201 18.52 7.72 0.47
CA LEU A 201 19.18 6.61 -0.22
C LEU A 201 20.67 6.87 -0.50
N ASN A 202 21.09 8.13 -0.62
CA ASN A 202 22.49 8.48 -0.82
C ASN A 202 23.41 8.02 0.34
N ASN A 203 22.87 7.87 1.55
CA ASN A 203 23.61 7.34 2.69
C ASN A 203 23.95 5.85 2.54
N TYR A 204 23.33 5.17 1.58
CA TYR A 204 23.43 3.72 1.35
C TYR A 204 24.04 3.37 0.00
N VAL A 205 24.77 4.31 -0.61
CA VAL A 205 25.44 4.12 -1.90
C VAL A 205 26.48 2.98 -1.88
N ASN A 206 26.94 2.58 -0.69
CA ASN A 206 27.86 1.46 -0.49
C ASN A 206 27.21 0.08 -0.62
N LEU A 207 25.87 -0.02 -0.58
CA LEU A 207 25.18 -1.29 -0.70
C LEU A 207 25.22 -1.79 -2.16
N TYR A 208 25.54 -3.07 -2.34
CA TYR A 208 25.52 -3.74 -3.63
C TYR A 208 25.13 -5.22 -3.49
N SER A 209 24.64 -5.82 -4.56
CA SER A 209 24.31 -7.24 -4.57
C SER A 209 25.56 -8.10 -4.60
N GLY A 210 25.59 -9.21 -3.85
CA GLY A 210 26.70 -10.14 -3.83
C GLY A 210 27.57 -10.03 -2.59
N THR A 211 28.84 -10.41 -2.74
CA THR A 211 29.79 -10.58 -1.64
C THR A 211 31.00 -9.68 -1.85
N ALA A 212 31.45 -9.01 -0.80
CA ALA A 212 32.68 -8.21 -0.83
C ALA A 212 33.89 -9.07 -1.11
N GLU A 213 34.80 -8.57 -1.95
CA GLU A 213 36.05 -9.22 -2.22
C GLU A 213 36.95 -9.22 -0.98
N ALA A 214 37.78 -10.26 -0.87
CA ALA A 214 38.78 -10.35 0.18
C ALA A 214 39.86 -9.27 -0.03
N HIS A 215 40.26 -8.60 1.04
CA HIS A 215 41.29 -7.56 1.01
C HIS A 215 42.09 -7.52 2.32
N LYS A 216 43.11 -6.67 2.39
CA LYS A 216 43.96 -6.55 3.57
C LYS A 216 43.77 -5.21 4.28
N PHE A 217 43.78 -5.25 5.63
CA PHE A 217 44.01 -4.10 6.49
C PHE A 217 45.46 -4.24 7.04
N GLY A 218 46.41 -3.49 6.50
CA GLY A 218 47.79 -3.72 6.78
C GLY A 218 48.19 -5.17 6.42
N ASP A 219 48.73 -5.92 7.38
CA ASP A 219 49.12 -7.33 7.19
C ASP A 219 48.00 -8.34 7.49
N VAL A 220 46.81 -7.87 7.92
CA VAL A 220 45.68 -8.74 8.28
C VAL A 220 44.81 -9.00 7.06
N GLN A 221 44.69 -10.27 6.65
CA GLN A 221 43.79 -10.69 5.58
C GLN A 221 42.37 -10.74 6.08
N LEU A 222 41.45 -10.05 5.36
CA LEU A 222 40.00 -10.06 5.63
C LEU A 222 39.27 -10.78 4.50
N ALA A 223 38.27 -11.56 4.87
CA ALA A 223 37.38 -12.23 3.93
C ALA A 223 35.96 -12.27 4.51
N SER A 224 34.97 -12.33 3.62
CA SER A 224 33.55 -12.41 4.02
C SER A 224 33.22 -13.76 4.66
N PHE A 225 32.33 -13.75 5.68
CA PHE A 225 31.76 -14.95 6.32
C PHE A 225 30.64 -15.60 5.51
N GLY A 226 30.71 -15.66 4.21
CA GLY A 226 29.70 -16.22 3.34
C GLY A 226 29.13 -15.20 2.36
N ALA A 227 28.05 -15.57 1.68
CA ALA A 227 27.42 -14.73 0.66
C ALA A 227 26.65 -13.55 1.28
N GLY A 228 26.54 -12.45 0.51
CA GLY A 228 25.68 -11.33 0.86
C GLY A 228 26.34 -10.23 1.70
N SER A 229 27.66 -10.22 1.86
CA SER A 229 28.35 -9.17 2.60
C SER A 229 28.27 -7.78 1.95
N GLY A 230 27.88 -7.69 0.68
CA GLY A 230 27.53 -6.42 0.04
C GLY A 230 26.29 -5.71 0.66
N PHE A 231 25.52 -6.43 1.51
CA PHE A 231 24.36 -5.89 2.24
C PHE A 231 24.72 -5.35 3.63
N LEU A 232 25.96 -5.47 4.07
CA LEU A 232 26.36 -4.98 5.39
C LEU A 232 26.04 -3.49 5.53
N GLY A 233 25.32 -3.15 6.60
CA GLY A 233 24.84 -1.81 6.85
C GLY A 233 23.41 -1.53 6.34
N ILE A 234 22.75 -2.49 5.67
CA ILE A 234 21.33 -2.34 5.38
C ILE A 234 20.54 -2.25 6.70
N PRO A 235 19.65 -1.25 6.86
CA PRO A 235 18.94 -1.07 8.13
C PRO A 235 17.91 -2.18 8.34
N GLY A 236 17.89 -2.76 9.55
CA GLY A 236 17.05 -3.93 9.88
C GLY A 236 15.79 -3.61 10.67
N ASP A 237 15.65 -2.38 11.20
CA ASP A 237 14.50 -1.99 12.00
C ASP A 237 13.23 -1.77 11.16
N VAL A 238 12.08 -1.59 11.83
CA VAL A 238 10.77 -1.48 11.19
C VAL A 238 10.34 -0.05 10.89
N THR A 239 11.18 0.96 11.13
CA THR A 239 10.84 2.35 10.83
C THR A 239 10.66 2.59 9.32
N PRO A 240 9.84 3.56 8.90
CA PRO A 240 9.61 3.83 7.49
C PRO A 240 10.86 4.10 6.67
N PRO A 241 11.85 4.91 7.15
CA PRO A 241 13.10 5.12 6.40
C PRO A 241 13.90 3.83 6.19
N SER A 242 13.99 2.99 7.20
CA SER A 242 14.70 1.71 7.14
C SER A 242 14.02 0.73 6.19
N ARG A 243 12.68 0.67 6.21
CA ARG A 243 11.90 -0.15 5.27
C ARG A 243 12.03 0.37 3.84
N PHE A 244 12.08 1.70 3.63
CA PHE A 244 12.27 2.28 2.30
C PHE A 244 13.60 1.84 1.68
N VAL A 245 14.69 1.93 2.44
CA VAL A 245 16.04 1.49 2.00
C VAL A 245 16.05 0.00 1.68
N ARG A 246 15.53 -0.86 2.57
CA ARG A 246 15.45 -2.31 2.31
C ARG A 246 14.62 -2.65 1.08
N ALA A 247 13.44 -2.01 0.94
CA ALA A 247 12.56 -2.24 -0.20
C ALA A 247 13.24 -1.83 -1.52
N ALA A 248 13.88 -0.66 -1.54
CA ALA A 248 14.66 -0.20 -2.69
C ALA A 248 15.74 -1.19 -3.07
N PHE A 249 16.51 -1.64 -2.10
CA PHE A 249 17.60 -2.57 -2.32
C PHE A 249 17.09 -3.94 -2.80
N PHE A 250 16.15 -4.55 -2.10
CA PHE A 250 15.67 -5.89 -2.45
C PHE A 250 14.97 -5.93 -3.81
N GLN A 251 14.12 -4.97 -4.13
CA GLN A 251 13.45 -4.99 -5.43
C GLN A 251 14.38 -4.72 -6.60
N THR A 252 15.42 -3.90 -6.43
CA THR A 252 16.34 -3.54 -7.52
C THR A 252 17.43 -4.58 -7.74
N THR A 253 17.78 -5.36 -6.71
CA THR A 253 18.80 -6.41 -6.79
C THR A 253 18.22 -7.80 -7.05
N ALA A 254 16.92 -8.00 -6.83
CA ALA A 254 16.25 -9.27 -7.11
C ALA A 254 16.29 -9.61 -8.62
N PRO A 255 16.62 -10.84 -9.00
CA PRO A 255 16.64 -11.25 -10.40
C PRO A 255 15.25 -11.11 -11.04
N LYS A 256 15.22 -10.54 -12.24
CA LYS A 256 13.99 -10.42 -13.02
C LYS A 256 13.42 -11.80 -13.34
N GLN A 257 12.16 -12.06 -12.94
CA GLN A 257 11.49 -13.31 -13.23
C GLN A 257 10.96 -13.32 -14.68
N ALA A 258 10.94 -14.49 -15.30
CA ALA A 258 10.51 -14.63 -16.69
C ALA A 258 9.01 -14.37 -16.90
N THR A 259 8.18 -14.68 -15.90
CA THR A 259 6.71 -14.64 -16.00
C THR A 259 6.07 -13.77 -14.91
N ALA A 260 4.86 -13.29 -15.19
CA ALA A 260 4.01 -12.60 -14.21
C ALA A 260 3.84 -13.42 -12.92
N ALA A 261 3.52 -14.70 -13.02
CA ALA A 261 3.33 -15.58 -11.86
C ALA A 261 4.61 -15.73 -11.02
N GLY A 262 5.77 -15.86 -11.67
CA GLY A 262 7.07 -15.87 -11.00
C GLY A 262 7.34 -14.56 -10.26
N THR A 263 7.01 -13.44 -10.89
CA THR A 263 7.20 -12.08 -10.34
C THR A 263 6.26 -11.82 -9.16
N VAL A 264 4.99 -12.25 -9.24
CA VAL A 264 4.04 -12.19 -8.11
C VAL A 264 4.59 -12.98 -6.92
N ARG A 265 5.07 -14.21 -7.12
CA ARG A 265 5.69 -14.99 -6.05
C ARG A 265 6.91 -14.29 -5.45
N GLN A 266 7.78 -13.72 -6.30
CA GLN A 266 8.95 -12.95 -5.85
C GLN A 266 8.54 -11.71 -5.04
N ALA A 267 7.47 -11.01 -5.43
CA ALA A 267 6.95 -9.88 -4.68
C ALA A 267 6.57 -10.29 -3.25
N PHE A 268 5.84 -11.39 -3.07
CA PHE A 268 5.53 -11.93 -1.74
C PHE A 268 6.79 -12.33 -0.97
N GLN A 269 7.79 -12.94 -1.62
CA GLN A 269 9.06 -13.30 -0.98
C GLN A 269 9.84 -12.07 -0.49
N ILE A 270 9.89 -11.00 -1.29
CA ILE A 270 10.50 -9.74 -0.87
C ILE A 270 9.73 -9.16 0.31
N LEU A 271 8.39 -9.09 0.21
CA LEU A 271 7.54 -8.50 1.24
C LEU A 271 7.50 -9.29 2.55
N ASN A 272 7.91 -10.57 2.57
CA ASN A 272 8.14 -11.30 3.83
C ASN A 272 9.16 -10.63 4.75
N ASN A 273 10.07 -9.84 4.21
CA ASN A 273 11.05 -9.06 5.00
C ASN A 273 10.45 -7.82 5.66
N PHE A 274 9.18 -7.56 5.40
CA PHE A 274 8.42 -6.41 5.91
C PHE A 274 7.20 -6.85 6.72
N ASP A 275 6.97 -8.14 6.88
CA ASP A 275 5.94 -8.65 7.77
C ASP A 275 6.30 -8.32 9.22
N ILE A 276 5.44 -7.57 9.88
CA ILE A 276 5.59 -7.19 11.28
C ILE A 276 4.82 -8.21 12.12
N PRO A 277 5.53 -9.01 12.93
CA PRO A 277 4.87 -9.96 13.84
C PRO A 277 3.97 -9.23 14.84
N VAL A 278 2.85 -9.84 15.17
CA VAL A 278 1.86 -9.27 16.10
C VAL A 278 2.52 -8.81 17.41
N GLY A 279 2.38 -7.53 17.71
CA GLY A 279 2.79 -6.94 18.99
C GLY A 279 4.27 -6.54 19.13
N ILE A 280 5.12 -6.79 18.12
CA ILE A 280 6.58 -6.51 18.25
C ILE A 280 6.90 -5.01 18.41
N GLU A 281 6.01 -4.13 18.00
CA GLU A 281 6.21 -2.67 18.05
C GLU A 281 5.74 -2.06 19.38
N PHE A 282 5.12 -2.84 20.26
CA PHE A 282 4.66 -2.35 21.57
C PHE A 282 5.65 -2.72 22.68
N PRO A 283 5.72 -1.90 23.75
CA PRO A 283 6.53 -2.22 24.93
C PRO A 283 6.14 -3.58 25.53
N ALA A 284 7.12 -4.31 26.01
CA ALA A 284 6.89 -5.60 26.65
C ALA A 284 5.94 -5.46 27.86
N GLY A 285 4.93 -6.29 27.90
CA GLY A 285 3.92 -6.30 28.99
C GLY A 285 2.71 -5.38 28.74
N GLU A 286 2.69 -4.58 27.67
CA GLU A 286 1.48 -3.90 27.24
C GLU A 286 0.52 -4.89 26.58
N VAL A 287 -0.72 -4.90 27.07
CA VAL A 287 -1.79 -5.74 26.50
C VAL A 287 -2.81 -4.80 25.85
N HIS A 288 -2.95 -4.91 24.54
CA HIS A 288 -3.99 -4.18 23.82
C HIS A 288 -5.27 -5.01 23.77
N ALA A 289 -6.42 -4.32 23.89
CA ALA A 289 -7.73 -4.98 23.92
C ALA A 289 -8.11 -5.63 22.58
N ASP A 290 -7.47 -5.21 21.51
CA ASP A 290 -7.64 -5.71 20.15
C ASP A 290 -6.29 -6.16 19.59
N ILE A 291 -6.10 -6.15 18.28
CA ILE A 291 -4.86 -6.62 17.65
C ILE A 291 -3.74 -5.60 17.87
N PRO A 292 -2.64 -5.97 18.57
CA PRO A 292 -1.42 -5.18 18.56
C PRO A 292 -0.91 -5.01 17.14
N SER A 293 -0.08 -4.00 16.88
CA SER A 293 0.50 -3.74 15.55
C SER A 293 0.96 -5.02 14.84
N ALA A 294 0.52 -5.18 13.59
CA ALA A 294 0.84 -6.33 12.76
C ALA A 294 0.66 -6.00 11.28
N THR A 295 1.34 -6.76 10.42
CA THR A 295 1.00 -6.81 9.00
C THR A 295 -0.31 -7.57 8.83
N GLN A 296 -1.41 -6.84 8.55
CA GLN A 296 -2.73 -7.44 8.48
C GLN A 296 -3.00 -8.12 7.14
N TRP A 297 -2.48 -7.58 6.05
CA TRP A 297 -2.48 -8.24 4.75
C TRP A 297 -1.38 -7.73 3.82
N THR A 298 -1.06 -8.57 2.84
CA THR A 298 -0.09 -8.29 1.77
C THR A 298 -0.76 -8.50 0.42
N THR A 299 -0.54 -7.58 -0.53
CA THR A 299 -1.04 -7.71 -1.90
C THR A 299 0.10 -7.70 -2.91
N ALA A 300 -0.16 -8.34 -4.07
CA ALA A 300 0.58 -8.15 -5.31
C ALA A 300 -0.43 -8.01 -6.45
N THR A 301 -0.40 -6.87 -7.14
CA THR A 301 -1.36 -6.52 -8.18
C THR A 301 -0.69 -6.52 -9.54
N ASP A 302 -1.07 -7.46 -10.37
CA ASP A 302 -0.66 -7.53 -11.78
C ASP A 302 -1.55 -6.57 -12.60
N MET A 303 -1.02 -5.39 -12.90
CA MET A 303 -1.73 -4.35 -13.65
C MET A 303 -1.95 -4.74 -15.12
N THR A 304 -1.02 -5.51 -15.69
CA THR A 304 -1.07 -5.94 -17.08
C THR A 304 -2.14 -7.01 -17.31
N ASN A 305 -2.14 -8.05 -16.48
CA ASN A 305 -3.10 -9.14 -16.56
C ASN A 305 -4.37 -8.88 -15.73
N LYS A 306 -4.43 -7.77 -14.99
CA LYS A 306 -5.58 -7.31 -14.18
C LYS A 306 -6.03 -8.32 -13.12
N VAL A 307 -5.07 -8.76 -12.31
CA VAL A 307 -5.30 -9.70 -11.22
C VAL A 307 -4.73 -9.14 -9.92
N ILE A 308 -5.54 -9.12 -8.87
CA ILE A 308 -5.10 -8.81 -7.52
C ILE A 308 -4.85 -10.12 -6.78
N TYR A 309 -3.66 -10.29 -6.24
CA TYR A 309 -3.29 -11.38 -5.35
C TYR A 309 -3.16 -10.86 -3.94
N TYR A 310 -3.60 -11.63 -2.93
CA TYR A 310 -3.49 -11.22 -1.54
C TYR A 310 -3.38 -12.41 -0.58
N ARG A 311 -2.80 -12.15 0.57
CA ARG A 311 -2.83 -13.00 1.77
C ARG A 311 -3.09 -12.13 2.98
N THR A 312 -3.48 -12.72 4.09
CA THR A 312 -3.77 -12.00 5.34
C THR A 312 -2.96 -12.57 6.50
N MET A 313 -3.00 -11.90 7.65
CA MET A 313 -2.39 -12.39 8.89
C MET A 313 -3.03 -13.71 9.39
N TYR A 314 -4.26 -14.00 8.97
CA TYR A 314 -5.00 -15.20 9.37
C TYR A 314 -4.82 -16.35 8.39
N ASP A 315 -4.57 -16.07 7.12
CA ASP A 315 -4.39 -17.07 6.07
C ASP A 315 -3.26 -16.66 5.13
N SER A 316 -2.13 -17.33 5.24
CA SER A 316 -0.93 -17.13 4.42
C SER A 316 -1.07 -17.68 3.00
N SER A 317 -2.15 -18.39 2.67
CA SER A 317 -2.43 -18.85 1.32
C SER A 317 -2.72 -17.68 0.40
N ILE A 318 -2.04 -17.63 -0.75
CA ILE A 318 -2.25 -16.57 -1.72
C ILE A 318 -3.55 -16.81 -2.46
N ARG A 319 -4.48 -15.86 -2.36
CA ARG A 319 -5.77 -15.83 -3.06
C ARG A 319 -5.73 -14.79 -4.17
N SER A 320 -6.61 -14.91 -5.16
CA SER A 320 -6.62 -13.97 -6.29
C SER A 320 -8.02 -13.54 -6.69
N ILE A 321 -8.12 -12.31 -7.18
CA ILE A 321 -9.32 -11.75 -7.81
C ILE A 321 -8.93 -11.34 -9.23
N ASP A 322 -9.48 -12.03 -10.22
CA ASP A 322 -9.23 -11.81 -11.64
C ASP A 322 -10.31 -10.89 -12.22
N LEU A 323 -9.95 -9.64 -12.52
CA LEU A 323 -10.88 -8.65 -13.05
C LEU A 323 -11.42 -9.02 -14.43
N ASN A 324 -10.68 -9.82 -15.22
CA ASN A 324 -11.15 -10.25 -16.55
C ASN A 324 -12.35 -11.21 -16.47
N LYS A 325 -12.62 -11.77 -15.28
CA LYS A 325 -13.80 -12.61 -15.03
C LYS A 325 -15.03 -11.83 -14.57
N ILE A 326 -14.93 -10.50 -14.48
CA ILE A 326 -16.00 -9.62 -14.00
C ILE A 326 -16.51 -8.78 -15.16
N ASP A 327 -17.79 -8.93 -15.50
CA ASP A 327 -18.45 -8.02 -16.44
C ASP A 327 -18.93 -6.78 -15.69
N PHE A 328 -18.08 -5.74 -15.66
CA PHE A 328 -18.36 -4.48 -14.96
C PHE A 328 -19.55 -3.69 -15.53
N THR A 329 -20.06 -4.07 -16.69
CA THR A 329 -21.27 -3.45 -17.28
C THR A 329 -22.56 -4.06 -16.75
N LYS A 330 -22.49 -5.27 -16.17
CA LYS A 330 -23.66 -6.05 -15.73
C LYS A 330 -23.62 -6.43 -14.25
N CYS A 331 -22.42 -6.49 -13.64
CA CYS A 331 -22.31 -6.85 -12.23
C CYS A 331 -23.00 -5.79 -11.35
N LYS A 332 -23.36 -6.20 -10.14
CA LYS A 332 -23.83 -5.29 -9.09
C LYS A 332 -22.66 -4.99 -8.15
N TYR A 333 -22.79 -3.88 -7.44
CA TYR A 333 -21.88 -3.62 -6.32
C TYR A 333 -21.88 -4.83 -5.37
N PHE A 334 -20.69 -5.28 -5.02
CA PHE A 334 -20.51 -6.44 -4.14
C PHE A 334 -19.38 -6.17 -3.15
N ASN A 335 -19.48 -6.68 -1.95
CA ASN A 335 -18.38 -6.69 -0.99
C ASN A 335 -18.43 -7.95 -0.12
N ALA A 336 -17.24 -8.42 0.28
CA ALA A 336 -17.10 -9.53 1.22
C ALA A 336 -15.81 -9.39 2.03
N PRO A 337 -15.72 -9.96 3.25
CA PRO A 337 -14.48 -10.01 4.01
C PRO A 337 -13.35 -10.65 3.22
N LEU A 338 -12.11 -10.24 3.47
CA LEU A 338 -10.93 -10.90 2.89
C LEU A 338 -10.80 -12.34 3.39
N ASP A 339 -11.14 -12.57 4.65
CA ASP A 339 -11.14 -13.90 5.27
C ASP A 339 -12.56 -14.35 5.59
N LYS A 340 -12.91 -15.57 5.20
CA LYS A 340 -14.16 -16.21 5.60
C LYS A 340 -14.09 -16.73 7.05
N THR A 341 -12.92 -17.18 7.44
CA THR A 341 -12.57 -17.62 8.78
C THR A 341 -11.23 -16.98 9.17
N LYS A 342 -11.06 -16.67 10.45
CA LYS A 342 -9.82 -16.09 10.97
C LYS A 342 -8.88 -17.19 11.49
N GLU A 343 -8.62 -18.18 10.65
CA GLU A 343 -7.82 -19.34 10.97
C GLU A 343 -6.88 -19.68 9.83
N GLN A 344 -5.61 -20.00 10.15
CA GLN A 344 -4.66 -20.51 9.19
C GLN A 344 -5.01 -21.95 8.81
N PRO A 345 -5.35 -22.25 7.54
CA PRO A 345 -5.53 -23.63 7.12
C PRO A 345 -4.16 -24.33 7.03
N PHE A 346 -4.03 -25.47 7.70
CA PHE A 346 -2.87 -26.35 7.54
C PHE A 346 -3.26 -27.55 6.67
N ILE A 347 -2.51 -27.74 5.59
CA ILE A 347 -2.74 -28.85 4.66
C ILE A 347 -1.91 -30.05 5.13
N PRO A 348 -2.53 -31.12 5.62
CA PRO A 348 -1.79 -32.29 6.11
C PRO A 348 -1.14 -33.03 4.93
N VAL A 349 0.13 -33.37 5.08
CA VAL A 349 0.84 -34.24 4.15
C VAL A 349 0.44 -35.68 4.42
N LYS A 350 0.02 -36.40 3.38
CA LYS A 350 -0.24 -37.83 3.49
C LYS A 350 1.08 -38.54 3.70
N THR A 351 1.22 -39.23 4.85
CA THR A 351 2.42 -39.99 5.24
C THR A 351 2.29 -41.49 4.99
N ARG A 352 1.48 -41.93 4.04
CA ARG A 352 1.07 -43.27 3.62
C ARG A 352 -0.20 -43.78 4.26
#